data_9fd8c06e00d122ec1ff78ede255af636
#
_entry.id   9fd8c06e00d122ec1ff78ede255af636
#
_cell.length_a   1.000
_cell.length_b   1.000
_cell.length_c   1.000
_cell.angle_alpha   90.00
_cell.angle_beta   90.00
_cell.angle_gamma   90.00
#
_symmetry.space_group_name_H-M   'P 1'
#
loop_
_entity.id
_entity.type
_entity.pdbx_description
1 polymer ?
#
loop_
_entity_poly.entity_id
_entity_poly.type
_entity_poly.pdbx_seq_one_letter_code
_entity_poly.pdbx_strand_id
1 'polypeptide(L)'
;MRKILGITMGDPAGVGPEITVKALQDPKVYESCKPLVVGDAAILERACGFVGAKCTIHPVADPSEGLYEHGIIDILDLGLLKPEDFAIGQVSAAAGDAAFRYVRKVIELAMDGKVDATVTNPLNKEAMNLAGHHFSGHTEIYAYYTGTEHYTMMLAHKDLRVVHVSTHVSLRAVSYTHLTLP
;
A
#
# COMPACT_ATOMS: atom_id res chain seq x y z
N MET A 1 -20.71 6.76 -9.74
CA MET A 1 -20.00 5.48 -10.00
C MET A 1 -18.96 5.30 -8.89
N ARG A 2 -18.88 4.13 -8.22
CA ARG A 2 -17.86 3.88 -7.19
C ARG A 2 -16.48 3.87 -7.85
N LYS A 3 -15.49 4.48 -7.18
CA LYS A 3 -14.10 4.57 -7.64
C LYS A 3 -13.30 3.31 -7.29
N ILE A 4 -12.36 2.89 -8.13
CA ILE A 4 -11.46 1.77 -7.86
C ILE A 4 -10.30 2.28 -7.00
N LEU A 5 -10.11 1.65 -5.83
CA LEU A 5 -8.99 1.92 -4.94
C LEU A 5 -8.00 0.77 -4.99
N GLY A 6 -6.79 1.06 -5.47
CA GLY A 6 -5.69 0.09 -5.42
C GLY A 6 -5.08 0.07 -4.00
N ILE A 7 -5.13 -1.08 -3.33
CA ILE A 7 -4.69 -1.27 -1.94
C ILE A 7 -3.47 -2.18 -1.94
N THR A 8 -2.30 -1.70 -1.53
CA THR A 8 -1.15 -2.61 -1.40
C THR A 8 -1.35 -3.55 -0.21
N MET A 9 -0.99 -4.81 -0.36
CA MET A 9 -1.04 -5.77 0.75
C MET A 9 -0.06 -5.40 1.89
N GLY A 10 1.00 -4.62 1.59
CA GLY A 10 2.05 -4.27 2.54
C GLY A 10 3.08 -5.39 2.71
N ASP A 11 3.86 -5.33 3.79
CA ASP A 11 4.86 -6.36 4.09
C ASP A 11 4.19 -7.72 4.37
N PRO A 12 4.47 -8.77 3.56
CA PRO A 12 3.93 -10.11 3.76
C PRO A 12 4.28 -10.74 5.10
N ALA A 13 5.43 -10.39 5.67
CA ALA A 13 5.88 -10.87 6.98
C ALA A 13 5.33 -10.05 8.15
N GLY A 14 4.67 -8.92 7.87
CA GLY A 14 4.06 -8.01 8.85
C GLY A 14 2.55 -8.20 8.98
N VAL A 15 1.89 -7.16 9.50
CA VAL A 15 0.44 -7.15 9.77
C VAL A 15 -0.41 -6.69 8.58
N GLY A 16 0.22 -6.27 7.47
CA GLY A 16 -0.47 -5.72 6.29
C GLY A 16 -1.56 -6.64 5.73
N PRO A 17 -1.28 -7.93 5.48
CA PRO A 17 -2.28 -8.87 4.97
C PRO A 17 -3.51 -9.00 5.89
N GLU A 18 -3.29 -9.07 7.20
CA GLU A 18 -4.37 -9.19 8.19
C GLU A 18 -5.23 -7.91 8.28
N ILE A 19 -4.59 -6.73 8.21
CA ILE A 19 -5.28 -5.44 8.19
C ILE A 19 -6.15 -5.35 6.95
N THR A 20 -5.62 -5.75 5.78
CA THR A 20 -6.36 -5.79 4.52
C THR A 20 -7.62 -6.63 4.65
N VAL A 21 -7.47 -7.87 5.10
CA VAL A 21 -8.61 -8.79 5.26
C VAL A 21 -9.64 -8.23 6.24
N LYS A 22 -9.21 -7.73 7.40
CA LYS A 22 -10.12 -7.15 8.40
C LYS A 22 -10.88 -5.94 7.87
N ALA A 23 -10.21 -5.03 7.19
CA ALA A 23 -10.85 -3.84 6.62
C ALA A 23 -11.89 -4.20 5.56
N LEU A 24 -11.59 -5.20 4.72
CA LEU A 24 -12.48 -5.63 3.63
C LEU A 24 -13.63 -6.55 4.08
N GLN A 25 -13.75 -6.82 5.38
CA GLN A 25 -14.97 -7.44 5.93
C GLN A 25 -16.09 -6.42 6.22
N ASP A 26 -15.78 -5.11 6.25
CA ASP A 26 -16.80 -4.09 6.44
C ASP A 26 -17.54 -3.81 5.10
N PRO A 27 -18.86 -4.08 5.02
CA PRO A 27 -19.64 -3.84 3.80
C PRO A 27 -19.64 -2.37 3.38
N LYS A 28 -19.43 -1.43 4.31
CA LYS A 28 -19.38 0.02 4.01
C LYS A 28 -18.23 0.38 3.06
N VAL A 29 -17.15 -0.42 3.04
CA VAL A 29 -16.07 -0.24 2.10
C VAL A 29 -16.58 -0.42 0.68
N TYR A 30 -17.34 -1.49 0.44
CA TYR A 30 -17.90 -1.81 -0.87
C TYR A 30 -19.05 -0.90 -1.29
N GLU A 31 -19.74 -0.26 -0.33
CA GLU A 31 -20.71 0.80 -0.63
C GLU A 31 -20.01 2.06 -1.15
N SER A 32 -18.84 2.37 -0.60
CA SER A 32 -18.09 3.60 -0.86
C SER A 32 -17.17 3.51 -2.08
N CYS A 33 -16.52 2.37 -2.30
CA CYS A 33 -15.54 2.19 -3.36
C CYS A 33 -15.54 0.77 -3.93
N LYS A 34 -14.66 0.53 -4.88
CA LYS A 34 -14.29 -0.76 -5.46
C LYS A 34 -12.87 -1.10 -5.00
N PRO A 35 -12.69 -1.86 -3.91
CA PRO A 35 -11.36 -2.18 -3.39
C PRO A 35 -10.69 -3.25 -4.25
N LEU A 36 -9.47 -2.99 -4.71
CA LEU A 36 -8.59 -3.93 -5.41
C LEU A 36 -7.30 -4.09 -4.62
N VAL A 37 -7.01 -5.27 -4.13
CA VAL A 37 -5.73 -5.54 -3.46
C VAL A 37 -4.64 -5.76 -4.51
N VAL A 38 -3.44 -5.29 -4.25
CA VAL A 38 -2.23 -5.61 -5.02
C VAL A 38 -1.27 -6.35 -4.10
N GLY A 39 -1.01 -7.61 -4.40
CA GLY A 39 -0.25 -8.49 -3.51
C GLY A 39 -0.13 -9.91 -4.04
N ASP A 40 0.00 -10.88 -3.14
CA ASP A 40 0.03 -12.31 -3.43
C ASP A 40 -1.17 -13.03 -2.82
N ALA A 41 -1.96 -13.68 -3.65
CA ALA A 41 -3.22 -14.32 -3.27
C ALA A 41 -3.04 -15.37 -2.17
N ALA A 42 -2.02 -16.22 -2.27
CA ALA A 42 -1.76 -17.27 -1.28
C ALA A 42 -1.45 -16.72 0.13
N ILE A 43 -0.82 -15.54 0.20
CA ILE A 43 -0.53 -14.88 1.48
C ILE A 43 -1.81 -14.28 2.06
N LEU A 44 -2.67 -13.70 1.23
CA LEU A 44 -3.94 -13.15 1.67
C LEU A 44 -4.90 -14.25 2.13
N GLU A 45 -4.93 -15.42 1.45
CA GLU A 45 -5.66 -16.61 1.89
C GLU A 45 -5.20 -17.07 3.28
N ARG A 46 -3.88 -17.14 3.52
CA ARG A 46 -3.34 -17.45 4.85
C ARG A 46 -3.82 -16.43 5.89
N ALA A 47 -3.83 -15.14 5.55
CA ALA A 47 -4.29 -14.10 6.46
C ALA A 47 -5.79 -14.24 6.79
N CYS A 48 -6.65 -14.66 5.84
CA CYS A 48 -8.04 -14.99 6.10
C CYS A 48 -8.18 -16.04 7.20
N GLY A 49 -7.32 -17.07 7.19
CA GLY A 49 -7.28 -18.09 8.24
C GLY A 49 -6.93 -17.52 9.62
N PHE A 50 -5.95 -16.63 9.70
CA PHE A 50 -5.52 -16.01 10.97
C PHE A 50 -6.59 -15.11 11.59
N VAL A 51 -7.32 -14.36 10.78
CA VAL A 51 -8.36 -13.45 11.27
C VAL A 51 -9.73 -14.12 11.39
N GLY A 52 -9.86 -15.37 10.98
CA GLY A 52 -11.13 -16.09 10.96
C GLY A 52 -12.16 -15.50 10.00
N ALA A 53 -11.68 -14.85 8.93
CA ALA A 53 -12.54 -14.22 7.94
C ALA A 53 -13.17 -15.24 7.00
N LYS A 54 -14.47 -15.06 6.73
CA LYS A 54 -15.18 -15.80 5.69
C LYS A 54 -15.22 -14.95 4.43
N CYS A 55 -14.19 -15.04 3.61
CA CYS A 55 -14.11 -14.35 2.32
C CYS A 55 -13.51 -15.27 1.27
N THR A 56 -13.84 -15.00 0.01
CA THR A 56 -13.23 -15.66 -1.14
C THR A 56 -12.17 -14.74 -1.72
N ILE A 57 -10.96 -15.24 -1.90
CA ILE A 57 -9.92 -14.52 -2.63
C ILE A 57 -10.15 -14.75 -4.12
N HIS A 58 -10.25 -13.68 -4.89
CA HIS A 58 -10.50 -13.70 -6.32
C HIS A 58 -9.31 -13.06 -7.06
N PRO A 59 -8.35 -13.87 -7.55
CA PRO A 59 -7.24 -13.36 -8.34
C PRO A 59 -7.72 -12.82 -9.68
N VAL A 60 -7.23 -11.63 -10.06
CA VAL A 60 -7.50 -10.98 -11.34
C VAL A 60 -6.19 -10.58 -12.01
N ALA A 61 -6.18 -10.52 -13.32
CA ALA A 61 -5.04 -10.04 -14.11
C ALA A 61 -5.15 -8.53 -14.42
N ASP A 62 -6.36 -7.99 -14.45
CA ASP A 62 -6.62 -6.57 -14.70
C ASP A 62 -7.75 -6.05 -13.77
N PRO A 63 -7.69 -4.79 -13.33
CA PRO A 63 -8.73 -4.21 -12.48
C PRO A 63 -10.16 -4.30 -13.05
N SER A 64 -10.34 -4.36 -14.37
CA SER A 64 -11.64 -4.49 -15.00
C SER A 64 -12.32 -5.84 -14.77
N GLU A 65 -11.57 -6.87 -14.36
CA GLU A 65 -12.07 -8.22 -14.05
C GLU A 65 -12.64 -8.35 -12.63
N GLY A 66 -12.41 -7.33 -11.77
CA GLY A 66 -12.86 -7.36 -10.39
C GLY A 66 -14.39 -7.38 -10.26
N LEU A 67 -14.87 -8.21 -9.33
CA LEU A 67 -16.30 -8.34 -8.99
C LEU A 67 -16.75 -7.20 -8.06
N TYR A 68 -15.88 -6.78 -7.16
CA TYR A 68 -16.11 -5.68 -6.20
C TYR A 68 -17.35 -5.89 -5.34
N GLU A 69 -17.55 -7.11 -4.88
CA GLU A 69 -18.66 -7.54 -4.05
C GLU A 69 -18.20 -7.88 -2.63
N HIS A 70 -18.99 -7.50 -1.63
CA HIS A 70 -18.70 -7.83 -0.24
C HIS A 70 -18.66 -9.36 -0.03
N GLY A 71 -17.63 -9.82 0.68
CA GLY A 71 -17.35 -11.25 0.85
C GLY A 71 -16.38 -11.83 -0.19
N ILE A 72 -16.07 -11.06 -1.23
CA ILE A 72 -15.06 -11.39 -2.23
C ILE A 72 -13.96 -10.32 -2.17
N ILE A 73 -12.71 -10.75 -2.09
CA ILE A 73 -11.55 -9.85 -2.13
C ILE A 73 -10.87 -10.03 -3.47
N ASP A 74 -11.06 -9.06 -4.37
CA ASP A 74 -10.35 -9.01 -5.63
C ASP A 74 -8.89 -8.64 -5.40
N ILE A 75 -7.97 -9.43 -5.95
CA ILE A 75 -6.54 -9.23 -5.83
C ILE A 75 -5.85 -9.31 -7.19
N LEU A 76 -5.12 -8.27 -7.54
CA LEU A 76 -4.13 -8.34 -8.60
C LEU A 76 -2.95 -9.16 -8.07
N ASP A 77 -2.95 -10.44 -8.41
CA ASP A 77 -1.98 -11.40 -7.89
C ASP A 77 -0.65 -11.26 -8.65
N LEU A 78 0.41 -10.92 -7.93
CA LEU A 78 1.74 -10.80 -8.52
C LEU A 78 2.55 -12.08 -8.44
N GLY A 79 2.15 -13.07 -7.62
CA GLY A 79 2.78 -14.38 -7.51
C GLY A 79 4.26 -14.31 -7.12
N LEU A 80 4.65 -13.32 -6.31
CA LEU A 80 6.06 -13.08 -5.97
C LEU A 80 6.57 -13.99 -4.86
N LEU A 81 5.69 -14.29 -3.89
CA LEU A 81 6.01 -15.09 -2.70
C LEU A 81 4.91 -16.08 -2.37
N LYS A 82 5.35 -17.17 -1.73
CA LYS A 82 4.47 -18.13 -1.08
C LYS A 82 4.59 -18.03 0.44
N PRO A 83 3.60 -18.54 1.20
CA PRO A 83 3.63 -18.53 2.65
C PRO A 83 4.87 -19.15 3.30
N GLU A 84 5.50 -20.11 2.64
CA GLU A 84 6.70 -20.82 3.10
C GLU A 84 8.03 -20.07 2.86
N ASP A 85 8.03 -19.00 2.06
CA ASP A 85 9.26 -18.28 1.67
C ASP A 85 9.79 -17.35 2.77
N PHE A 86 9.00 -17.12 3.82
CA PHE A 86 9.35 -16.23 4.93
C PHE A 86 8.67 -16.60 6.25
N ALA A 87 9.26 -16.15 7.35
CA ALA A 87 8.65 -16.28 8.68
C ALA A 87 7.93 -14.98 9.08
N ILE A 88 6.69 -15.11 9.58
CA ILE A 88 5.91 -13.97 10.08
C ILE A 88 6.61 -13.32 11.27
N GLY A 89 6.61 -11.98 11.30
CA GLY A 89 7.21 -11.20 12.38
C GLY A 89 8.74 -11.11 12.31
N GLN A 90 9.35 -11.64 11.26
CA GLN A 90 10.79 -11.54 11.04
C GLN A 90 11.11 -10.65 9.84
N VAL A 91 12.20 -9.91 9.95
CA VAL A 91 12.71 -9.09 8.84
C VAL A 91 13.20 -10.02 7.73
N SER A 92 12.66 -9.86 6.53
CA SER A 92 12.98 -10.68 5.35
C SER A 92 13.18 -9.80 4.13
N ALA A 93 14.35 -9.93 3.48
CA ALA A 93 14.62 -9.21 2.23
C ALA A 93 13.60 -9.58 1.12
N ALA A 94 13.21 -10.86 1.04
CA ALA A 94 12.21 -11.30 0.07
C ALA A 94 10.85 -10.63 0.31
N ALA A 95 10.40 -10.56 1.58
CA ALA A 95 9.16 -9.86 1.94
C ALA A 95 9.27 -8.35 1.69
N GLY A 96 10.44 -7.75 1.93
CA GLY A 96 10.73 -6.35 1.62
C GLY A 96 10.68 -6.03 0.12
N ASP A 97 11.25 -6.89 -0.72
CA ASP A 97 11.17 -6.77 -2.19
C ASP A 97 9.73 -6.87 -2.67
N ALA A 98 8.98 -7.86 -2.18
CA ALA A 98 7.58 -8.03 -2.55
C ALA A 98 6.74 -6.81 -2.15
N ALA A 99 6.87 -6.31 -0.91
CA ALA A 99 6.17 -5.12 -0.44
C ALA A 99 6.48 -3.90 -1.32
N PHE A 100 7.74 -3.70 -1.69
CA PHE A 100 8.14 -2.63 -2.61
C PHE A 100 7.49 -2.78 -3.99
N ARG A 101 7.48 -4.00 -4.55
CA ARG A 101 6.85 -4.27 -5.86
C ARG A 101 5.34 -4.04 -5.84
N TYR A 102 4.65 -4.33 -4.74
CA TYR A 102 3.22 -4.01 -4.61
C TYR A 102 2.99 -2.51 -4.67
N VAL A 103 3.82 -1.72 -3.97
CA VAL A 103 3.75 -0.25 -4.02
C VAL A 103 4.02 0.26 -5.43
N ARG A 104 5.08 -0.22 -6.07
CA ARG A 104 5.39 0.14 -7.45
C ARG A 104 4.24 -0.19 -8.39
N LYS A 105 3.67 -1.41 -8.27
CA LYS A 105 2.57 -1.85 -9.13
C LYS A 105 1.31 -1.00 -8.98
N VAL A 106 0.94 -0.63 -7.75
CA VAL A 106 -0.23 0.23 -7.55
C VAL A 106 -0.02 1.64 -8.10
N ILE A 107 1.23 2.16 -8.07
CA ILE A 107 1.58 3.43 -8.70
C ILE A 107 1.42 3.33 -10.22
N GLU A 108 1.94 2.26 -10.85
CA GLU A 108 1.78 2.02 -12.29
C GLU A 108 0.29 2.01 -12.68
N LEU A 109 -0.55 1.28 -11.93
CA LEU A 109 -2.00 1.22 -12.18
C LEU A 109 -2.67 2.61 -12.06
N ALA A 110 -2.22 3.44 -11.11
CA ALA A 110 -2.75 4.78 -10.95
C ALA A 110 -2.32 5.72 -12.10
N MET A 111 -1.06 5.64 -12.50
CA MET A 111 -0.54 6.42 -13.63
C MET A 111 -1.20 6.03 -14.96
N ASP A 112 -1.54 4.75 -15.13
CA ASP A 112 -2.26 4.24 -16.29
C ASP A 112 -3.78 4.54 -16.24
N GLY A 113 -4.28 5.16 -15.16
CA GLY A 113 -5.71 5.45 -14.97
C GLY A 113 -6.58 4.21 -14.72
N LYS A 114 -5.97 3.08 -14.37
CA LYS A 114 -6.65 1.81 -14.08
C LYS A 114 -7.24 1.76 -12.67
N VAL A 115 -6.69 2.55 -11.75
CA VAL A 115 -7.25 2.80 -10.42
C VAL A 115 -7.37 4.30 -10.20
N ASP A 116 -8.39 4.72 -9.45
CA ASP A 116 -8.68 6.15 -9.22
C ASP A 116 -7.88 6.74 -8.05
N ALA A 117 -7.49 5.92 -7.09
CA ALA A 117 -6.65 6.30 -5.96
C ALA A 117 -5.94 5.06 -5.38
N THR A 118 -4.97 5.31 -4.51
CA THR A 118 -4.18 4.26 -3.88
C THR A 118 -4.23 4.35 -2.36
N VAL A 119 -4.18 3.19 -1.70
CA VAL A 119 -4.09 3.04 -0.25
C VAL A 119 -2.91 2.12 0.04
N THR A 120 -2.05 2.48 0.97
CA THR A 120 -0.87 1.68 1.29
C THR A 120 -0.95 1.09 2.68
N ASN A 121 -0.68 -0.20 2.78
CA ASN A 121 -0.47 -0.90 4.05
C ASN A 121 0.99 -0.78 4.52
N PRO A 122 1.28 -1.04 5.81
CA PRO A 122 2.61 -0.90 6.37
C PRO A 122 3.66 -1.73 5.61
N LEU A 123 4.82 -1.14 5.37
CA LEU A 123 6.02 -1.82 4.90
C LEU A 123 7.10 -1.81 6.00
N ASN A 124 8.04 -2.75 5.92
CA ASN A 124 9.21 -2.78 6.78
C ASN A 124 10.40 -2.15 6.02
N LYS A 125 10.88 -1.00 6.52
CA LYS A 125 11.98 -0.25 5.87
C LYS A 125 13.29 -1.03 5.88
N GLU A 126 13.58 -1.76 6.95
CA GLU A 126 14.78 -2.57 7.04
C GLU A 126 14.74 -3.72 6.02
N ALA A 127 13.63 -4.44 5.94
CA ALA A 127 13.41 -5.50 4.96
C ALA A 127 13.56 -4.98 3.51
N MET A 128 12.97 -3.82 3.23
CA MET A 128 13.07 -3.17 1.92
C MET A 128 14.51 -2.74 1.60
N ASN A 129 15.25 -2.19 2.58
CA ASN A 129 16.65 -1.82 2.41
C ASN A 129 17.56 -3.04 2.21
N LEU A 130 17.32 -4.14 2.93
CA LEU A 130 18.03 -5.41 2.72
C LEU A 130 17.79 -5.99 1.32
N ALA A 131 16.64 -5.69 0.72
CA ALA A 131 16.33 -6.05 -0.67
C ALA A 131 16.96 -5.09 -1.71
N GLY A 132 17.69 -4.05 -1.27
CA GLY A 132 18.35 -3.08 -2.15
C GLY A 132 17.49 -1.89 -2.54
N HIS A 133 16.30 -1.72 -1.96
CA HIS A 133 15.41 -0.58 -2.22
C HIS A 133 15.57 0.49 -1.15
N HIS A 134 16.39 1.49 -1.42
CA HIS A 134 16.78 2.53 -0.46
C HIS A 134 15.86 3.75 -0.53
N PHE A 135 14.68 3.65 0.10
CA PHE A 135 13.72 4.73 0.25
C PHE A 135 13.37 4.94 1.72
N SER A 136 13.08 6.18 2.10
CA SER A 136 12.69 6.53 3.48
C SER A 136 11.27 6.07 3.83
N GLY A 137 10.41 5.86 2.82
CA GLY A 137 9.03 5.40 2.99
C GLY A 137 8.22 5.50 1.70
N HIS A 138 6.90 5.34 1.84
CA HIS A 138 5.98 5.39 0.69
C HIS A 138 6.04 6.70 -0.08
N THR A 139 6.11 7.84 0.62
CA THR A 139 6.08 9.18 0.02
C THR A 139 7.19 9.35 -1.01
N GLU A 140 8.41 8.92 -0.68
CA GLU A 140 9.57 9.00 -1.58
C GLU A 140 9.47 8.02 -2.74
N ILE A 141 8.91 6.81 -2.51
CA ILE A 141 8.65 5.84 -3.58
C ILE A 141 7.65 6.44 -4.59
N TYR A 142 6.55 7.03 -4.09
CA TYR A 142 5.56 7.68 -4.95
C TYR A 142 6.18 8.83 -5.72
N ALA A 143 6.88 9.73 -5.06
CA ALA A 143 7.53 10.87 -5.71
C ALA A 143 8.47 10.43 -6.84
N TYR A 144 9.29 9.40 -6.57
CA TYR A 144 10.23 8.87 -7.55
C TYR A 144 9.53 8.31 -8.79
N TYR A 145 8.52 7.42 -8.60
CA TYR A 145 7.86 6.76 -9.73
C TYR A 145 6.84 7.62 -10.47
N THR A 146 6.37 8.71 -9.86
CA THR A 146 5.51 9.70 -10.54
C THR A 146 6.28 10.87 -11.13
N GLY A 147 7.61 10.95 -10.90
CA GLY A 147 8.42 12.09 -11.34
C GLY A 147 8.04 13.41 -10.66
N THR A 148 7.50 13.34 -9.42
CA THR A 148 7.05 14.52 -8.69
C THR A 148 8.19 15.11 -7.87
N GLU A 149 8.60 16.33 -8.19
CA GLU A 149 9.70 17.03 -7.48
C GLU A 149 9.24 17.71 -6.18
N HIS A 150 8.02 18.25 -6.19
CA HIS A 150 7.46 19.00 -5.06
C HIS A 150 6.30 18.21 -4.45
N TYR A 151 6.53 17.63 -3.29
CA TYR A 151 5.55 16.84 -2.58
C TYR A 151 5.65 17.04 -1.07
N THR A 152 4.57 16.77 -0.37
CA THR A 152 4.55 16.80 1.09
C THR A 152 3.46 15.87 1.61
N MET A 153 3.62 15.48 2.88
CA MET A 153 2.64 14.68 3.59
C MET A 153 1.60 15.57 4.26
N MET A 154 0.32 15.22 4.10
CA MET A 154 -0.80 15.85 4.79
C MET A 154 -1.39 14.89 5.82
N LEU A 155 -1.54 15.34 7.05
CA LEU A 155 -2.36 14.68 8.06
C LEU A 155 -3.74 15.33 8.05
N ALA A 156 -4.79 14.53 7.94
CA ALA A 156 -6.16 15.03 7.86
C ALA A 156 -7.06 14.33 8.90
N HIS A 157 -7.81 15.12 9.67
CA HIS A 157 -8.84 14.62 10.57
C HIS A 157 -10.04 15.58 10.56
N LYS A 158 -11.19 15.12 10.11
CA LYS A 158 -12.38 15.96 9.88
C LYS A 158 -12.00 17.22 9.08
N ASP A 159 -12.15 18.41 9.67
CA ASP A 159 -11.86 19.69 9.03
C ASP A 159 -10.40 20.17 9.25
N LEU A 160 -9.65 19.52 10.13
CA LEU A 160 -8.25 19.84 10.37
C LEU A 160 -7.35 19.14 9.33
N ARG A 161 -6.54 19.93 8.64
CA ARG A 161 -5.51 19.47 7.72
C ARG A 161 -4.18 20.11 8.09
N VAL A 162 -3.17 19.28 8.30
CA VAL A 162 -1.81 19.71 8.63
C VAL A 162 -0.85 19.23 7.57
N VAL A 163 -0.13 20.15 6.97
CA VAL A 163 0.89 19.87 5.96
C VAL A 163 2.26 20.18 6.55
N HIS A 164 3.23 19.30 6.35
CA HIS A 164 4.59 19.50 6.82
C HIS A 164 5.37 20.39 5.85
N VAL A 165 6.00 21.44 6.37
CA VAL A 165 6.96 22.26 5.61
C VAL A 165 8.27 21.50 5.41
N SER A 166 8.65 20.68 6.40
CA SER A 166 9.83 19.81 6.33
C SER A 166 9.68 18.65 7.30
N THR A 167 10.42 17.56 7.06
CA THR A 167 10.50 16.39 7.94
C THR A 167 11.94 15.97 8.15
N HIS A 168 12.29 15.52 9.37
CA HIS A 168 13.60 14.94 9.71
C HIS A 168 14.81 15.87 9.50
N VAL A 169 14.60 17.18 9.52
CA VAL A 169 15.66 18.18 9.43
C VAL A 169 15.65 19.11 10.63
N SER A 170 16.82 19.69 10.98
CA SER A 170 16.91 20.66 12.06
C SER A 170 16.17 21.96 11.70
N LEU A 171 15.64 22.68 12.70
CA LEU A 171 14.99 23.97 12.50
C LEU A 171 15.93 24.97 11.77
N ARG A 172 17.23 24.90 12.03
CA ARG A 172 18.24 25.71 11.35
C ARG A 172 18.28 25.40 9.84
N ALA A 173 18.18 24.12 9.46
CA ALA A 173 18.16 23.73 8.04
C ALA A 173 16.90 24.23 7.32
N VAL A 174 15.75 24.24 7.99
CA VAL A 174 14.48 24.74 7.42
C VAL A 174 14.60 26.20 6.97
N SER A 175 15.31 27.05 7.74
CA SER A 175 15.48 28.48 7.40
C SER A 175 16.24 28.71 6.08
N TYR A 176 17.01 27.75 5.61
CA TYR A 176 17.72 27.82 4.32
C TYR A 176 16.94 27.27 3.14
N THR A 177 15.90 26.49 3.38
CA THR A 177 15.18 25.79 2.31
C THR A 177 13.81 26.39 1.96
N HIS A 178 13.15 27.08 2.90
CA HIS A 178 11.76 27.49 2.72
C HIS A 178 11.42 28.93 3.07
N LEU A 179 12.28 29.62 3.81
CA LEU A 179 12.00 30.98 4.27
C LEU A 179 12.79 32.02 3.45
N THR A 180 12.44 32.18 2.19
CA THR A 180 12.58 33.48 1.55
C THR A 180 11.39 34.32 2.05
N LEU A 181 11.60 35.07 3.14
CA LEU A 181 10.70 36.14 3.49
C LEU A 181 10.75 37.19 2.35
N PRO A 182 9.61 37.76 1.96
CA PRO A 182 9.56 38.83 1.01
C PRO A 182 10.31 40.06 1.54
#